data_298e650eac4f87d395ef1cbeec965b60
#
_entry.id   298e650eac4f87d395ef1cbeec965b60
#
_cell.length_a   1.000
_cell.length_b   1.000
_cell.length_c   1.000
_cell.angle_alpha   90.00
_cell.angle_beta   90.00
_cell.angle_gamma   90.00
#
_symmetry.space_group_name_H-M   'P 1'
#
loop_
_entity.id
_entity.type
_entity.pdbx_description
1 polymer ?
#
loop_
_entity_poly.entity_id
_entity_poly.type
_entity_poly.pdbx_seq_one_letter_code
_entity_poly.pdbx_strand_id
1 'polypeptide(L)'
;DQYTLLSNSDAHSPEKLGRNANLFRSELSYDAMIEAMKTGDPSTFGGTIDMYPQEGKYHYDGHRKCQVRWSPVETLKHHGICPVCGKKVTVGVTNRIVKLSDREDITQKENRLPYYSLIPLKEMVSEIEGVGEKSKKVSKRYEQLINKAGSAFNLLHFKPLDQVREVAGDVIAEGIRRMRNNEVIIKEGYDGEYGQIKVFQPDEVKYLTTQESLFDVSSQFKATEKRKLINFDLAEYQKLQGLYDTHGAAAEPETEYASETTGSLKGMNIEQVKAIQHTEGPAIVMAGPGTGKTKVLTHRIAWLINKNNISPEHILAITFTNKAAEEMQSRCSSLLNINPSQNHPSISTFHALGYSILNDYIEKTGRDEQFAIADEETKREIIKELFSCSQQEAKQKAETITQIKQQNIQPEAGSAEIFREYEKKLASYNLFDLEDLIYQVVQLARQNEDIQNSLQKKYQWILVDEFQDINTIQYDFLKLLCPKDDSNIFVIGDPNQAIYGFRGSSIKFISRFIEDYKNTEVFKLKTSYRCTNNILQASGDVLQEDSLTGLNDGVSIKIAPQQTEKSEAEYIARTIEQLSGGLRFFSMDSQVTQGEKDKEIESLSDFAILCRTKAQMKPIEEALNNHTI
;
A
#
# COMPACT_ATOMS: atom_id res chain seq x y z
N ASP A 1 -19.24 5.15 -15.98
CA ASP A 1 -18.65 4.18 -15.05
C ASP A 1 -19.70 3.17 -14.63
N GLN A 2 -19.31 1.89 -14.60
CA GLN A 2 -20.17 0.78 -14.21
C GLN A 2 -20.11 0.47 -12.71
N TYR A 3 -19.26 1.18 -11.97
CA TYR A 3 -18.95 0.88 -10.58
C TYR A 3 -19.48 1.95 -9.62
N THR A 4 -19.96 1.52 -8.46
CA THR A 4 -20.31 2.39 -7.34
C THR A 4 -19.02 2.85 -6.66
N LEU A 5 -18.86 4.18 -6.50
CA LEU A 5 -17.74 4.73 -5.75
C LEU A 5 -18.03 4.67 -4.26
N LEU A 6 -17.11 4.15 -3.49
CA LEU A 6 -17.15 4.08 -2.03
C LEU A 6 -15.99 4.87 -1.45
N SER A 7 -16.21 5.53 -0.33
CA SER A 7 -15.16 6.17 0.44
C SER A 7 -15.26 5.75 1.89
N ASN A 8 -14.18 5.17 2.41
CA ASN A 8 -14.10 4.67 3.76
C ASN A 8 -12.98 5.38 4.51
N SER A 9 -13.26 5.78 5.75
CA SER A 9 -12.28 6.43 6.60
C SER A 9 -11.26 5.40 7.12
N ASP A 10 -9.97 5.64 6.87
CA ASP A 10 -8.87 4.97 7.55
C ASP A 10 -8.50 5.74 8.83
N ALA A 11 -9.50 5.93 9.71
CA ALA A 11 -9.36 6.77 10.89
C ALA A 11 -8.57 6.06 11.99
N HIS A 12 -7.37 6.56 12.30
CA HIS A 12 -6.52 6.09 13.40
C HIS A 12 -6.78 6.84 14.72
N SER A 13 -7.78 7.72 14.78
CA SER A 13 -8.21 8.41 16.00
C SER A 13 -9.71 8.72 15.97
N PRO A 14 -10.39 8.78 17.14
CA PRO A 14 -11.82 9.09 17.22
C PRO A 14 -12.20 10.42 16.56
N GLU A 15 -11.31 11.41 16.60
CA GLU A 15 -11.54 12.74 16.02
C GLU A 15 -11.61 12.74 14.48
N LYS A 16 -11.07 11.69 13.83
CA LYS A 16 -11.08 11.54 12.38
C LYS A 16 -12.22 10.67 11.88
N LEU A 17 -12.98 10.04 12.77
CA LEU A 17 -14.18 9.29 12.39
C LEU A 17 -15.21 10.24 11.75
N GLY A 18 -15.84 9.76 10.67
CA GLY A 18 -16.87 10.51 9.97
C GLY A 18 -16.38 11.55 8.97
N ARG A 19 -15.11 11.55 8.59
CA ARG A 19 -14.61 12.34 7.46
C ARG A 19 -15.02 11.76 6.12
N ASN A 20 -15.22 10.44 6.07
CA ASN A 20 -15.66 9.68 4.92
C ASN A 20 -16.81 8.78 5.32
N ALA A 21 -17.84 8.65 4.50
CA ALA A 21 -18.99 7.82 4.76
C ALA A 21 -19.71 7.42 3.48
N ASN A 22 -20.45 6.31 3.54
CA ASN A 22 -21.35 5.89 2.48
C ASN A 22 -22.78 5.92 3.00
N LEU A 23 -23.69 6.47 2.21
CA LEU A 23 -25.10 6.61 2.57
C LEU A 23 -25.91 5.44 2.03
N PHE A 24 -26.48 4.64 2.92
CA PHE A 24 -27.38 3.55 2.57
C PHE A 24 -28.82 3.92 2.92
N ARG A 25 -29.75 3.54 2.06
CA ARG A 25 -31.21 3.59 2.25
C ARG A 25 -31.80 2.18 2.27
N SER A 26 -30.95 1.17 2.16
CA SER A 26 -31.29 -0.24 2.24
C SER A 26 -31.60 -0.65 3.67
N GLU A 27 -32.14 -1.85 3.85
CA GLU A 27 -32.19 -2.50 5.16
C GLU A 27 -30.79 -2.64 5.77
N LEU A 28 -30.70 -2.55 7.10
CA LEU A 28 -29.43 -2.71 7.83
C LEU A 28 -29.09 -4.20 7.94
N SER A 29 -28.70 -4.79 6.81
CA SER A 29 -28.20 -6.15 6.72
C SER A 29 -27.01 -6.19 5.76
N TYR A 30 -26.12 -7.17 5.96
CA TYR A 30 -24.93 -7.33 5.10
C TYR A 30 -25.32 -7.51 3.63
N ASP A 31 -26.27 -8.41 3.36
CA ASP A 31 -26.68 -8.72 1.99
C ASP A 31 -27.33 -7.54 1.30
N ALA A 32 -28.21 -6.80 1.99
CA ALA A 32 -28.85 -5.61 1.44
C ALA A 32 -27.85 -4.48 1.15
N MET A 33 -26.85 -4.31 2.00
CA MET A 33 -25.78 -3.33 1.76
C MET A 33 -24.88 -3.73 0.59
N ILE A 34 -24.48 -5.01 0.49
CA ILE A 34 -23.70 -5.52 -0.65
C ILE A 34 -24.47 -5.36 -1.96
N GLU A 35 -25.75 -5.70 -1.97
CA GLU A 35 -26.59 -5.55 -3.17
C GLU A 35 -26.73 -4.08 -3.57
N ALA A 36 -26.94 -3.17 -2.62
CA ALA A 36 -26.97 -1.73 -2.87
C ALA A 36 -25.66 -1.21 -3.47
N MET A 37 -24.51 -1.71 -3.00
CA MET A 37 -23.19 -1.37 -3.56
C MET A 37 -22.99 -1.94 -4.97
N LYS A 38 -23.43 -3.17 -5.23
CA LYS A 38 -23.30 -3.82 -6.55
C LYS A 38 -24.19 -3.16 -7.61
N THR A 39 -25.41 -2.87 -7.25
CA THR A 39 -26.40 -2.32 -8.19
C THR A 39 -26.22 -0.82 -8.42
N GLY A 40 -25.74 -0.09 -7.38
CA GLY A 40 -25.68 1.36 -7.41
C GLY A 40 -27.06 2.02 -7.62
N ASP A 41 -28.12 1.35 -7.16
CA ASP A 41 -29.48 1.89 -7.26
C ASP A 41 -29.65 3.07 -6.29
N PRO A 42 -30.00 4.29 -6.78
CA PRO A 42 -30.21 5.46 -5.93
C PRO A 42 -31.30 5.29 -4.86
N SER A 43 -32.20 4.33 -5.01
CA SER A 43 -33.20 4.03 -3.99
C SER A 43 -32.64 3.32 -2.77
N THR A 44 -31.56 2.56 -2.93
CA THR A 44 -30.89 1.77 -1.87
C THR A 44 -29.52 2.31 -1.47
N PHE A 45 -28.78 2.93 -2.41
CA PHE A 45 -27.49 3.59 -2.15
C PHE A 45 -27.63 5.10 -2.35
N GLY A 46 -27.52 5.86 -1.27
CA GLY A 46 -27.74 7.31 -1.25
C GLY A 46 -26.58 8.16 -1.71
N GLY A 47 -25.41 7.57 -1.94
CA GLY A 47 -24.19 8.27 -2.36
C GLY A 47 -23.04 8.18 -1.37
N THR A 48 -21.96 8.86 -1.72
CA THR A 48 -20.68 8.84 -0.98
C THR A 48 -20.34 10.23 -0.47
N ILE A 49 -19.94 10.32 0.79
CA ILE A 49 -19.38 11.52 1.42
C ILE A 49 -17.88 11.34 1.56
N ASP A 50 -17.11 12.31 1.13
CA ASP A 50 -15.66 12.30 1.22
C ASP A 50 -15.11 13.72 1.51
N MET A 51 -13.87 13.81 1.92
CA MET A 51 -13.13 15.07 1.95
C MET A 51 -12.88 15.56 0.53
N TYR A 52 -12.53 16.83 0.38
CA TYR A 52 -12.12 17.33 -0.93
C TYR A 52 -10.83 16.64 -1.39
N PRO A 53 -10.81 15.91 -2.53
CA PRO A 53 -9.61 15.21 -3.02
C PRO A 53 -8.41 16.14 -3.21
N GLN A 54 -8.67 17.43 -3.42
CA GLN A 54 -7.66 18.48 -3.59
C GLN A 54 -6.84 18.74 -2.32
N GLU A 55 -7.28 18.31 -1.16
CA GLU A 55 -6.50 18.36 0.08
C GLU A 55 -5.32 17.37 0.08
N GLY A 56 -5.37 16.33 -0.76
CA GLY A 56 -4.34 15.31 -0.85
C GLY A 56 -2.96 15.90 -1.17
N LYS A 57 -1.92 15.48 -0.43
CA LYS A 57 -0.53 15.92 -0.57
C LYS A 57 0.05 15.81 -1.98
N TYR A 58 -0.50 14.95 -2.81
CA TYR A 58 -0.04 14.63 -4.16
C TYR A 58 -1.18 14.78 -5.18
N HIS A 59 -2.07 15.76 -4.97
CA HIS A 59 -3.20 15.96 -5.87
C HIS A 59 -2.74 16.49 -7.23
N TYR A 60 -1.95 17.58 -7.24
CA TYR A 60 -1.33 18.18 -8.42
C TYR A 60 0.14 17.80 -8.52
N ASP A 61 0.69 18.02 -9.71
CA ASP A 61 2.11 17.91 -9.95
C ASP A 61 2.84 19.11 -9.34
N GLY A 62 4.13 18.95 -9.00
CA GLY A 62 4.87 20.11 -8.54
C GLY A 62 6.25 19.82 -8.00
N HIS A 63 6.87 20.90 -7.52
CA HIS A 63 8.14 20.86 -6.83
C HIS A 63 8.10 21.82 -5.64
N ARG A 64 7.83 21.31 -4.45
CA ARG A 64 7.57 22.08 -3.22
C ARG A 64 8.69 23.04 -2.88
N LYS A 65 9.96 22.62 -2.98
CA LYS A 65 11.12 23.48 -2.68
C LYS A 65 11.19 24.73 -3.57
N CYS A 66 10.67 24.64 -4.79
CA CYS A 66 10.62 25.76 -5.75
C CYS A 66 9.26 26.43 -5.82
N GLN A 67 8.32 26.05 -4.97
CA GLN A 67 6.94 26.52 -4.96
C GLN A 67 6.23 26.39 -6.32
N VAL A 68 6.63 25.40 -7.11
CA VAL A 68 6.02 25.07 -8.38
C VAL A 68 4.88 24.10 -8.13
N ARG A 69 3.65 24.49 -8.49
CA ARG A 69 2.45 23.69 -8.42
C ARG A 69 1.76 23.77 -9.78
N TRP A 70 1.61 22.64 -10.44
CA TRP A 70 1.15 22.55 -11.81
C TRP A 70 -0.03 21.62 -11.97
N SER A 71 -0.95 22.01 -12.84
CA SER A 71 -1.90 21.09 -13.45
C SER A 71 -1.18 20.12 -14.38
N PRO A 72 -1.80 18.98 -14.74
CA PRO A 72 -1.22 18.05 -15.73
C PRO A 72 -0.85 18.70 -17.06
N VAL A 73 -1.62 19.69 -17.51
CA VAL A 73 -1.34 20.45 -18.75
C VAL A 73 -0.06 21.27 -18.63
N GLU A 74 0.12 21.97 -17.50
CA GLU A 74 1.34 22.75 -17.24
C GLU A 74 2.57 21.84 -17.14
N THR A 75 2.42 20.67 -16.53
CA THR A 75 3.50 19.67 -16.45
C THR A 75 3.95 19.23 -17.84
N LEU A 76 3.02 18.95 -18.75
CA LEU A 76 3.36 18.61 -20.14
C LEU A 76 4.03 19.78 -20.86
N LYS A 77 3.53 21.02 -20.70
CA LYS A 77 4.14 22.23 -21.31
C LYS A 77 5.59 22.44 -20.91
N HIS A 78 5.93 22.07 -19.69
CA HIS A 78 7.28 22.20 -19.14
C HIS A 78 8.08 20.88 -19.15
N HIS A 79 7.64 19.89 -19.91
CA HIS A 79 8.30 18.58 -20.03
C HIS A 79 8.57 17.88 -18.70
N GLY A 80 7.75 18.16 -17.66
CA GLY A 80 7.93 17.61 -16.33
C GLY A 80 9.16 18.14 -15.58
N ILE A 81 9.79 19.22 -16.06
CA ILE A 81 11.01 19.79 -15.48
C ILE A 81 10.73 21.12 -14.78
N CYS A 82 11.09 21.22 -13.52
CA CYS A 82 10.95 22.44 -12.74
C CYS A 82 11.79 23.58 -13.35
N PRO A 83 11.17 24.73 -13.69
CA PRO A 83 11.89 25.85 -14.36
C PRO A 83 12.85 26.58 -13.43
N VAL A 84 12.73 26.38 -12.11
CA VAL A 84 13.56 27.04 -11.12
C VAL A 84 14.87 26.30 -10.88
N CYS A 85 14.84 24.96 -10.79
CA CYS A 85 16.01 24.16 -10.43
C CYS A 85 16.40 23.09 -11.47
N GLY A 86 15.65 22.93 -12.56
CA GLY A 86 15.93 21.95 -13.62
C GLY A 86 15.67 20.47 -13.24
N LYS A 87 15.15 20.20 -12.05
CA LYS A 87 14.82 18.82 -11.61
C LYS A 87 13.43 18.41 -12.11
N LYS A 88 13.18 17.10 -12.21
CA LYS A 88 11.83 16.56 -12.49
C LYS A 88 10.86 16.98 -11.38
N VAL A 89 9.63 17.33 -11.73
CA VAL A 89 8.57 17.58 -10.76
C VAL A 89 7.99 16.25 -10.25
N THR A 90 7.48 16.24 -9.04
CA THR A 90 6.70 15.13 -8.49
C THR A 90 5.36 15.07 -9.20
N VAL A 91 5.01 13.92 -9.78
CA VAL A 91 3.75 13.72 -10.52
C VAL A 91 2.63 13.39 -9.54
N GLY A 92 1.54 14.14 -9.61
CA GLY A 92 0.38 13.98 -8.75
C GLY A 92 -0.66 12.98 -9.27
N VAL A 93 -1.64 12.70 -8.40
CA VAL A 93 -2.73 11.75 -8.70
C VAL A 93 -3.59 12.23 -9.88
N THR A 94 -3.85 13.54 -9.99
CA THR A 94 -4.65 14.11 -11.08
C THR A 94 -4.03 13.82 -12.44
N ASN A 95 -2.71 13.93 -12.58
CA ASN A 95 -2.00 13.59 -13.81
C ASN A 95 -2.22 12.10 -14.19
N ARG A 96 -2.13 11.21 -13.20
CA ARG A 96 -2.38 9.78 -13.45
C ARG A 96 -3.82 9.50 -13.86
N ILE A 97 -4.79 10.13 -13.21
CA ILE A 97 -6.21 10.01 -13.54
C ILE A 97 -6.47 10.46 -14.98
N VAL A 98 -5.95 11.62 -15.35
CA VAL A 98 -6.14 12.18 -16.71
C VAL A 98 -5.46 11.29 -17.76
N LYS A 99 -4.27 10.76 -17.47
CA LYS A 99 -3.56 9.83 -18.36
C LYS A 99 -4.32 8.53 -18.58
N LEU A 100 -5.12 8.08 -17.60
CA LEU A 100 -5.95 6.87 -17.70
C LEU A 100 -7.36 7.15 -18.24
N SER A 101 -7.73 8.43 -18.40
CA SER A 101 -9.04 8.80 -18.92
C SER A 101 -9.13 8.48 -20.41
N ASP A 102 -10.21 7.79 -20.78
CA ASP A 102 -10.58 7.46 -22.16
C ASP A 102 -11.59 8.44 -22.78
N ARG A 103 -11.92 9.54 -22.07
CA ARG A 103 -12.93 10.52 -22.48
C ARG A 103 -12.31 11.88 -22.74
N GLU A 104 -12.84 12.54 -23.73
CA GLU A 104 -12.45 13.91 -24.11
C GLU A 104 -13.17 15.00 -23.30
N ASP A 105 -14.33 14.65 -22.70
CA ASP A 105 -15.13 15.58 -21.92
C ASP A 105 -15.65 14.97 -20.61
N ILE A 106 -16.09 15.85 -19.71
CA ILE A 106 -16.72 15.48 -18.43
C ILE A 106 -18.22 15.55 -18.60
N THR A 107 -18.79 14.56 -19.30
CA THR A 107 -20.23 14.41 -19.36
C THR A 107 -20.74 13.73 -18.09
N GLN A 108 -21.61 14.40 -17.33
CA GLN A 108 -22.37 13.77 -16.25
C GLN A 108 -23.45 12.89 -16.87
N LYS A 109 -23.42 11.58 -16.59
CA LYS A 109 -24.57 10.72 -16.88
C LYS A 109 -25.73 11.09 -15.95
N GLU A 110 -26.95 11.11 -16.46
CA GLU A 110 -28.17 11.47 -15.72
C GLU A 110 -28.42 10.61 -14.46
N ASN A 111 -27.90 9.39 -14.41
CA ASN A 111 -28.08 8.43 -13.30
C ASN A 111 -26.84 8.28 -12.41
N ARG A 112 -26.00 9.28 -12.27
CA ARG A 112 -24.83 9.20 -11.41
C ARG A 112 -25.23 9.32 -9.94
N LEU A 113 -24.71 8.39 -9.12
CA LEU A 113 -24.87 8.46 -7.67
C LEU A 113 -24.24 9.74 -7.10
N PRO A 114 -24.88 10.37 -6.11
CA PRO A 114 -24.37 11.58 -5.51
C PRO A 114 -23.01 11.37 -4.84
N TYR A 115 -22.12 12.33 -5.04
CA TYR A 115 -20.83 12.43 -4.35
C TYR A 115 -20.78 13.79 -3.66
N TYR A 116 -20.57 13.77 -2.35
CA TYR A 116 -20.61 14.95 -1.52
C TYR A 116 -19.23 15.23 -0.93
N SER A 117 -18.66 16.38 -1.25
CA SER A 117 -17.40 16.82 -0.63
C SER A 117 -17.69 17.52 0.70
N LEU A 118 -16.94 17.17 1.73
CA LEU A 118 -17.12 17.62 3.09
C LEU A 118 -15.87 18.38 3.60
N ILE A 119 -16.11 19.52 4.25
CA ILE A 119 -15.12 20.18 5.12
C ILE A 119 -15.47 19.81 6.56
N PRO A 120 -14.55 19.23 7.36
CA PRO A 120 -14.79 18.91 8.74
C PRO A 120 -15.28 20.12 9.54
N LEU A 121 -16.29 19.93 10.40
CA LEU A 121 -16.89 21.03 11.16
C LEU A 121 -15.87 21.79 12.01
N LYS A 122 -14.87 21.10 12.59
CA LYS A 122 -13.79 21.76 13.36
C LYS A 122 -12.95 22.70 12.47
N GLU A 123 -12.65 22.30 11.25
CA GLU A 123 -11.90 23.10 10.29
C GLU A 123 -12.68 24.36 9.90
N MET A 124 -13.96 24.21 9.60
CA MET A 124 -14.85 25.36 9.30
C MET A 124 -14.95 26.31 10.50
N VAL A 125 -15.10 25.80 11.72
CA VAL A 125 -15.10 26.61 12.94
C VAL A 125 -13.76 27.28 13.18
N SER A 126 -12.64 26.60 12.91
CA SER A 126 -11.29 27.15 12.98
C SER A 126 -11.09 28.35 12.04
N GLU A 127 -11.56 28.23 10.81
CA GLU A 127 -11.53 29.30 9.81
C GLU A 127 -12.34 30.53 10.27
N ILE A 128 -13.56 30.31 10.77
CA ILE A 128 -14.45 31.37 11.25
C ILE A 128 -13.90 32.07 12.50
N GLU A 129 -13.34 31.30 13.43
CA GLU A 129 -12.80 31.85 14.69
C GLU A 129 -11.39 32.45 14.51
N GLY A 130 -10.73 32.24 13.35
CA GLY A 130 -9.40 32.75 13.02
C GLY A 130 -8.28 32.19 13.89
N VAL A 131 -8.46 30.97 14.42
CA VAL A 131 -7.50 30.29 15.33
C VAL A 131 -7.40 28.81 14.96
N GLY A 132 -6.27 28.16 15.27
CA GLY A 132 -6.03 26.76 14.91
C GLY A 132 -7.06 25.81 15.49
N GLU A 133 -7.33 24.70 14.79
CA GLU A 133 -8.33 23.65 15.14
C GLU A 133 -8.18 23.09 16.56
N LYS A 134 -6.94 22.97 17.06
CA LYS A 134 -6.64 22.44 18.39
C LYS A 134 -6.86 23.47 19.52
N SER A 135 -7.30 24.68 19.19
CA SER A 135 -7.53 25.71 20.21
C SER A 135 -8.73 25.38 21.10
N LYS A 136 -8.66 25.78 22.37
CA LYS A 136 -9.78 25.62 23.30
C LYS A 136 -11.06 26.32 22.83
N LYS A 137 -10.91 27.42 22.08
CA LYS A 137 -12.03 28.18 21.51
C LYS A 137 -12.79 27.37 20.48
N VAL A 138 -12.08 26.72 19.54
CA VAL A 138 -12.66 25.84 18.53
C VAL A 138 -13.31 24.61 19.16
N SER A 139 -12.61 23.93 20.08
CA SER A 139 -13.17 22.76 20.77
C SER A 139 -14.47 23.07 21.50
N LYS A 140 -14.50 24.16 22.28
CA LYS A 140 -15.71 24.59 22.98
C LYS A 140 -16.86 24.92 22.01
N ARG A 141 -16.57 25.63 20.93
CA ARG A 141 -17.59 25.95 19.93
C ARG A 141 -18.13 24.72 19.22
N TYR A 142 -17.24 23.81 18.85
CA TYR A 142 -17.60 22.53 18.27
C TYR A 142 -18.53 21.70 19.16
N GLU A 143 -18.19 21.55 20.45
CA GLU A 143 -19.03 20.82 21.42
C GLU A 143 -20.42 21.45 21.57
N GLN A 144 -20.51 22.77 21.61
CA GLN A 144 -21.79 23.48 21.64
C GLN A 144 -22.66 23.19 20.44
N LEU A 145 -22.05 23.13 19.23
CA LEU A 145 -22.74 22.83 18.00
C LEU A 145 -23.22 21.38 17.95
N ILE A 146 -22.39 20.43 18.34
CA ILE A 146 -22.75 19.01 18.37
C ILE A 146 -23.87 18.74 19.38
N ASN A 147 -23.79 19.33 20.58
CA ASN A 147 -24.84 19.18 21.60
C ASN A 147 -26.22 19.67 21.11
N LYS A 148 -26.25 20.69 20.26
CA LYS A 148 -27.49 21.23 19.69
C LYS A 148 -27.95 20.50 18.41
N ALA A 149 -27.01 20.04 17.61
CA ALA A 149 -27.29 19.44 16.30
C ALA A 149 -27.40 17.90 16.33
N GLY A 150 -26.88 17.26 17.39
CA GLY A 150 -26.81 15.80 17.54
C GLY A 150 -25.57 15.17 16.89
N SER A 151 -25.16 15.60 15.71
CA SER A 151 -23.92 15.14 15.08
C SER A 151 -23.41 16.15 14.05
N ALA A 152 -22.11 16.06 13.73
CA ALA A 152 -21.52 16.90 12.68
C ALA A 152 -22.12 16.61 11.31
N PHE A 153 -22.37 15.35 10.96
CA PHE A 153 -23.04 14.99 9.70
C PHE A 153 -24.44 15.58 9.58
N ASN A 154 -25.22 15.53 10.66
CA ASN A 154 -26.54 16.12 10.66
C ASN A 154 -26.49 17.61 10.34
N LEU A 155 -25.56 18.35 10.97
CA LEU A 155 -25.37 19.77 10.73
C LEU A 155 -24.85 20.08 9.32
N LEU A 156 -23.79 19.38 8.92
CA LEU A 156 -23.10 19.68 7.68
C LEU A 156 -23.88 19.24 6.43
N HIS A 157 -24.64 18.14 6.51
CA HIS A 157 -25.22 17.50 5.33
C HIS A 157 -26.74 17.43 5.31
N PHE A 158 -27.40 17.02 6.41
CA PHE A 158 -28.82 16.69 6.39
C PHE A 158 -29.73 17.83 6.81
N LYS A 159 -29.34 18.62 7.80
CA LYS A 159 -30.21 19.66 8.38
C LYS A 159 -30.50 20.78 7.35
N PRO A 160 -31.77 21.20 7.19
CA PRO A 160 -32.13 22.35 6.38
C PRO A 160 -31.39 23.62 6.84
N LEU A 161 -31.01 24.50 5.88
CA LEU A 161 -30.18 25.69 6.16
C LEU A 161 -30.81 26.65 7.19
N ASP A 162 -32.13 26.78 7.19
CA ASP A 162 -32.83 27.62 8.17
C ASP A 162 -32.65 27.07 9.60
N GLN A 163 -32.73 25.76 9.76
CA GLN A 163 -32.48 25.12 11.06
C GLN A 163 -30.99 25.15 11.42
N VAL A 164 -30.09 25.10 10.43
CA VAL A 164 -28.64 25.32 10.67
C VAL A 164 -28.41 26.72 11.21
N ARG A 165 -29.08 27.73 10.65
CA ARG A 165 -28.98 29.13 11.09
C ARG A 165 -29.43 29.30 12.53
N GLU A 166 -30.54 28.68 12.94
CA GLU A 166 -31.01 28.69 14.32
C GLU A 166 -30.04 28.05 15.31
N VAL A 167 -29.39 26.97 14.92
CA VAL A 167 -28.50 26.18 15.80
C VAL A 167 -27.07 26.78 15.86
N ALA A 168 -26.55 27.23 14.72
CA ALA A 168 -25.14 27.55 14.54
C ALA A 168 -24.85 29.03 14.27
N GLY A 169 -25.85 29.80 13.87
CA GLY A 169 -25.73 31.21 13.47
C GLY A 169 -25.47 31.41 11.98
N ASP A 170 -25.61 32.67 11.54
CA ASP A 170 -25.59 33.02 10.12
C ASP A 170 -24.29 32.68 9.39
N VAL A 171 -23.14 32.95 10.01
CA VAL A 171 -21.82 32.71 9.38
C VAL A 171 -21.56 31.23 9.13
N ILE A 172 -21.86 30.36 10.11
CA ILE A 172 -21.70 28.90 9.92
C ILE A 172 -22.73 28.38 8.91
N ALA A 173 -23.97 28.89 8.91
CA ALA A 173 -24.98 28.52 7.95
C ALA A 173 -24.58 28.89 6.52
N GLU A 174 -24.00 30.06 6.33
CA GLU A 174 -23.45 30.48 5.03
C GLU A 174 -22.26 29.60 4.61
N GLY A 175 -21.37 29.27 5.54
CA GLY A 175 -20.26 28.35 5.27
C GLY A 175 -20.74 26.98 4.81
N ILE A 176 -21.73 26.42 5.50
CA ILE A 176 -22.34 25.13 5.13
C ILE A 176 -23.07 25.23 3.78
N ARG A 177 -23.77 26.33 3.49
CA ARG A 177 -24.40 26.59 2.21
C ARG A 177 -23.39 26.54 1.08
N ARG A 178 -22.30 27.27 1.23
CA ARG A 178 -21.20 27.31 0.23
C ARG A 178 -20.58 25.94 0.02
N MET A 179 -20.27 25.26 1.09
CA MET A 179 -19.72 23.90 1.02
C MET A 179 -20.67 22.94 0.25
N ARG A 180 -21.97 22.94 0.59
CA ARG A 180 -22.97 22.10 -0.08
C ARG A 180 -23.14 22.43 -1.57
N ASN A 181 -22.88 23.68 -1.96
CA ASN A 181 -22.95 24.14 -3.34
C ASN A 181 -21.60 24.06 -4.08
N ASN A 182 -20.53 23.55 -3.44
CA ASN A 182 -19.16 23.59 -3.95
C ASN A 182 -18.66 25.01 -4.27
N GLU A 183 -19.13 26.00 -3.54
CA GLU A 183 -18.68 27.39 -3.62
C GLU A 183 -17.53 27.64 -2.63
N VAL A 184 -16.40 26.92 -2.82
CA VAL A 184 -15.26 26.93 -1.90
C VAL A 184 -13.99 27.36 -2.61
N ILE A 185 -13.04 27.89 -1.85
CA ILE A 185 -11.73 28.31 -2.33
C ILE A 185 -10.80 27.11 -2.14
N ILE A 186 -10.19 26.65 -3.22
CA ILE A 186 -9.31 25.48 -3.19
C ILE A 186 -7.91 25.87 -3.59
N LYS A 187 -6.96 25.45 -2.79
CA LYS A 187 -5.53 25.42 -3.10
C LYS A 187 -5.11 23.97 -3.09
N GLU A 188 -4.88 23.40 -4.25
CA GLU A 188 -4.57 21.96 -4.41
C GLU A 188 -3.24 21.60 -3.73
N GLY A 189 -3.19 20.43 -3.11
CA GLY A 189 -1.94 19.89 -2.56
C GLY A 189 -1.04 19.33 -3.66
N TYR A 190 0.26 19.37 -3.42
CA TYR A 190 1.28 18.94 -4.38
C TYR A 190 2.59 18.61 -3.66
N ASP A 191 3.34 17.66 -4.17
CA ASP A 191 4.71 17.33 -3.73
C ASP A 191 4.89 17.28 -2.20
N GLY A 192 3.98 16.56 -1.52
CA GLY A 192 4.02 16.38 -0.07
C GLY A 192 3.39 17.52 0.74
N GLU A 193 2.95 18.61 0.11
CA GLU A 193 2.21 19.71 0.75
C GLU A 193 0.70 19.44 0.67
N TYR A 194 0.01 19.52 1.81
CA TYR A 194 -1.44 19.40 1.84
C TYR A 194 -2.12 20.56 1.14
N GLY A 195 -3.17 20.27 0.40
CA GLY A 195 -4.07 21.30 -0.10
C GLY A 195 -4.83 22.01 1.04
N GLN A 196 -5.41 23.12 0.72
CA GLN A 196 -6.23 23.89 1.65
C GLN A 196 -7.57 24.20 1.01
N ILE A 197 -8.64 23.89 1.72
CA ILE A 197 -9.99 24.23 1.33
C ILE A 197 -10.51 25.28 2.30
N LYS A 198 -10.98 26.41 1.78
CA LYS A 198 -11.56 27.50 2.56
C LYS A 198 -12.94 27.87 2.06
N VAL A 199 -13.78 28.26 2.98
CA VAL A 199 -15.15 28.66 2.68
C VAL A 199 -15.26 30.15 2.44
N PHE A 200 -14.39 30.93 3.09
CA PHE A 200 -14.42 32.38 3.07
C PHE A 200 -13.13 32.98 2.50
N GLN A 201 -13.26 34.15 1.88
CA GLN A 201 -12.10 34.95 1.48
C GLN A 201 -11.37 35.52 2.73
N PRO A 202 -10.09 35.84 2.62
CA PRO A 202 -9.40 36.57 3.68
C PRO A 202 -10.19 37.79 4.11
N ASP A 203 -10.33 38.01 5.44
CA ASP A 203 -11.09 39.09 6.07
C ASP A 203 -12.62 39.10 5.87
N GLU A 204 -13.19 38.27 5.01
CA GLU A 204 -14.64 38.20 4.77
C GLU A 204 -15.43 37.89 6.05
N VAL A 205 -14.93 36.96 6.89
CA VAL A 205 -15.57 36.63 8.17
C VAL A 205 -15.72 37.83 9.09
N LYS A 206 -14.76 38.75 9.08
CA LYS A 206 -14.83 39.98 9.89
C LYS A 206 -16.00 40.88 9.44
N TYR A 207 -16.24 40.99 8.15
CA TYR A 207 -17.38 41.73 7.64
C TYR A 207 -18.72 41.08 7.95
N LEU A 208 -18.78 39.73 7.84
CA LEU A 208 -20.00 38.98 8.16
C LEU A 208 -20.36 38.99 9.64
N THR A 209 -19.43 39.29 10.52
CA THR A 209 -19.63 39.36 11.98
C THR A 209 -19.94 40.76 12.52
N THR A 210 -19.70 41.82 11.74
CA THR A 210 -20.03 43.18 12.13
C THR A 210 -21.47 43.52 11.77
N GLN A 211 -22.24 44.09 12.70
CA GLN A 211 -23.68 44.38 12.58
C GLN A 211 -24.08 45.37 11.44
N GLU A 212 -23.13 46.01 10.77
CA GLU A 212 -23.38 46.93 9.66
C GLU A 212 -23.63 46.25 8.30
N SER A 213 -23.51 44.93 8.20
CA SER A 213 -23.47 44.23 6.91
C SER A 213 -24.77 43.56 6.48
N LEU A 214 -25.92 43.84 7.12
CA LEU A 214 -27.19 43.15 6.83
C LEU A 214 -27.83 43.48 5.46
N PHE A 215 -27.29 44.41 4.69
CA PHE A 215 -27.97 44.88 3.45
C PHE A 215 -27.17 44.88 2.15
N ASP A 216 -25.86 44.67 2.09
CA ASP A 216 -25.17 44.69 0.78
C ASP A 216 -23.79 43.97 0.67
N VAL A 217 -23.64 42.80 1.24
CA VAL A 217 -22.36 42.05 1.17
C VAL A 217 -22.20 41.27 -0.16
N SER A 218 -23.31 41.00 -0.87
CA SER A 218 -23.27 40.25 -2.13
C SER A 218 -22.58 40.96 -3.30
N SER A 219 -22.39 42.27 -3.21
CA SER A 219 -21.80 43.08 -4.29
C SER A 219 -20.26 43.28 -4.14
N GLN A 220 -19.72 43.18 -2.93
CA GLN A 220 -18.29 43.42 -2.68
C GLN A 220 -17.41 42.17 -2.80
N PHE A 221 -17.93 41.04 -2.49
CA PHE A 221 -17.22 39.77 -2.66
C PHE A 221 -17.85 39.01 -3.83
N LYS A 222 -17.13 38.90 -4.96
CA LYS A 222 -17.57 38.05 -6.07
C LYS A 222 -17.88 36.66 -5.52
N ALA A 223 -19.14 36.21 -5.66
CA ALA A 223 -19.51 34.84 -5.38
C ALA A 223 -18.51 33.91 -6.09
N THR A 224 -17.93 32.99 -5.35
CA THR A 224 -17.08 31.95 -5.93
C THR A 224 -17.90 31.21 -6.97
N GLU A 225 -17.49 31.26 -8.23
CA GLU A 225 -18.17 30.55 -9.31
C GLU A 225 -18.27 29.07 -8.99
N LYS A 226 -19.41 28.45 -9.34
CA LYS A 226 -19.55 26.99 -9.29
C LYS A 226 -18.36 26.34 -9.98
N ARG A 227 -17.56 25.60 -9.23
CA ARG A 227 -16.29 25.08 -9.74
C ARG A 227 -16.53 23.93 -10.71
N LYS A 228 -15.76 23.93 -11.79
CA LYS A 228 -15.64 22.76 -12.68
C LYS A 228 -14.89 21.66 -11.92
N LEU A 229 -15.23 20.41 -12.15
CA LEU A 229 -14.57 19.23 -11.58
C LEU A 229 -13.06 19.20 -11.88
N ILE A 230 -12.65 19.77 -13.01
CA ILE A 230 -11.27 19.93 -13.46
C ILE A 230 -11.05 21.40 -13.81
N ASN A 231 -9.92 21.98 -13.36
CA ASN A 231 -9.56 23.39 -13.58
C ASN A 231 -8.59 23.61 -14.74
N PHE A 232 -8.46 22.65 -15.63
CA PHE A 232 -7.61 22.75 -16.83
C PHE A 232 -8.34 22.17 -18.04
N ASP A 233 -7.84 22.50 -19.25
CA ASP A 233 -8.44 22.03 -20.50
C ASP A 233 -7.97 20.59 -20.80
N LEU A 234 -8.89 19.64 -20.77
CA LEU A 234 -8.63 18.23 -21.04
C LEU A 234 -8.26 17.98 -22.50
N ALA A 235 -8.86 18.70 -23.43
CA ALA A 235 -8.53 18.58 -24.85
C ALA A 235 -7.12 19.11 -25.15
N GLU A 236 -6.70 20.18 -24.46
CA GLU A 236 -5.32 20.67 -24.53
C GLU A 236 -4.34 19.62 -23.96
N TYR A 237 -4.68 18.96 -22.85
CA TYR A 237 -3.87 17.87 -22.29
C TYR A 237 -3.66 16.74 -23.30
N GLN A 238 -4.72 16.24 -23.91
CA GLN A 238 -4.65 15.12 -24.87
C GLN A 238 -3.83 15.48 -26.11
N LYS A 239 -3.98 16.72 -26.60
CA LYS A 239 -3.18 17.23 -27.71
C LYS A 239 -1.68 17.27 -27.38
N LEU A 240 -1.33 17.78 -26.19
CA LEU A 240 0.06 17.82 -25.72
C LEU A 240 0.62 16.42 -25.43
N GLN A 241 -0.18 15.51 -24.86
CA GLN A 241 0.20 14.12 -24.65
C GLN A 241 0.56 13.41 -25.96
N GLY A 242 -0.27 13.58 -27.01
CA GLY A 242 0.02 13.01 -28.33
C GLY A 242 1.31 13.54 -28.95
N LEU A 243 1.67 14.80 -28.74
CA LEU A 243 2.94 15.39 -29.16
C LEU A 243 4.13 14.86 -28.33
N TYR A 244 3.91 14.59 -27.06
CA TYR A 244 4.93 14.05 -26.14
C TYR A 244 5.28 12.59 -26.46
N ASP A 245 4.27 11.78 -26.77
CA ASP A 245 4.43 10.37 -27.15
C ASP A 245 5.11 10.21 -28.51
N THR A 246 5.04 11.23 -29.39
CA THR A 246 5.74 11.24 -30.71
C THR A 246 7.18 11.76 -30.65
N HIS A 247 7.59 12.45 -29.58
CA HIS A 247 8.92 13.10 -29.45
C HIS A 247 9.75 12.62 -28.26
N GLY A 248 9.65 11.31 -27.92
CA GLY A 248 10.63 10.60 -27.08
C GLY A 248 11.00 11.25 -25.75
N ALA A 249 10.70 10.57 -24.68
CA ALA A 249 11.23 10.84 -23.35
C ALA A 249 12.75 10.98 -23.39
N ALA A 250 13.27 12.06 -22.80
CA ALA A 250 14.71 12.26 -22.64
C ALA A 250 15.33 11.07 -21.86
N ALA A 251 16.33 10.46 -22.44
CA ALA A 251 17.04 9.32 -21.92
C ALA A 251 17.72 9.63 -20.58
N GLU A 252 17.61 8.71 -19.64
CA GLU A 252 18.46 8.65 -18.46
C GLU A 252 19.93 8.45 -18.88
N PRO A 253 20.93 8.96 -18.13
CA PRO A 253 22.34 8.81 -18.49
C PRO A 253 22.71 7.34 -18.55
N GLU A 254 23.18 6.91 -19.71
CA GLU A 254 23.63 5.56 -19.98
C GLU A 254 24.92 5.26 -19.22
N THR A 255 24.83 4.36 -18.24
CA THR A 255 26.00 3.60 -17.80
C THR A 255 26.19 2.46 -18.78
N GLU A 256 27.44 2.21 -19.19
CA GLU A 256 27.85 1.19 -20.14
C GLU A 256 27.26 -0.20 -19.79
N TYR A 257 26.23 -0.59 -20.51
CA TYR A 257 25.72 -1.96 -20.53
C TYR A 257 26.02 -2.60 -21.88
N ALA A 258 26.46 -3.85 -21.82
CA ALA A 258 26.84 -4.64 -22.98
C ALA A 258 25.87 -4.45 -24.15
N SER A 259 26.38 -3.96 -25.25
CA SER A 259 25.73 -3.90 -26.54
C SER A 259 25.36 -5.31 -27.00
N GLU A 260 24.11 -5.47 -27.47
CA GLU A 260 23.49 -6.62 -28.13
C GLU A 260 22.51 -7.46 -27.28
N THR A 261 21.53 -6.83 -26.65
CA THR A 261 20.29 -7.53 -26.31
C THR A 261 19.09 -6.74 -26.82
N THR A 262 18.54 -7.18 -27.95
CA THR A 262 17.32 -6.62 -28.53
C THR A 262 16.09 -7.10 -27.76
N GLY A 263 15.22 -6.19 -27.31
CA GLY A 263 13.91 -6.53 -26.75
C GLY A 263 13.76 -6.36 -25.25
N SER A 264 12.97 -7.21 -24.62
CA SER A 264 12.49 -7.15 -23.21
C SER A 264 13.57 -7.21 -22.10
N LEU A 265 14.86 -7.36 -22.43
CA LEU A 265 15.98 -7.46 -21.48
C LEU A 265 16.86 -6.21 -21.42
N LYS A 266 16.44 -5.11 -22.02
CA LYS A 266 17.16 -3.82 -21.95
C LYS A 266 17.26 -3.35 -20.49
N GLY A 267 18.48 -2.98 -20.04
CA GLY A 267 18.73 -2.53 -18.67
C GLY A 267 18.90 -3.65 -17.64
N MET A 268 19.23 -4.87 -18.09
CA MET A 268 19.65 -5.99 -17.24
C MET A 268 21.14 -6.21 -17.33
N ASN A 269 21.78 -6.57 -16.20
CA ASN A 269 23.16 -7.01 -16.22
C ASN A 269 23.28 -8.47 -16.67
N ILE A 270 24.50 -8.92 -16.95
CA ILE A 270 24.79 -10.26 -17.49
C ILE A 270 24.29 -11.37 -16.54
N GLU A 271 24.42 -11.20 -15.24
CA GLU A 271 23.99 -12.19 -14.23
C GLU A 271 22.46 -12.34 -14.22
N GLN A 272 21.74 -11.21 -14.27
CA GLN A 272 20.29 -11.17 -14.37
C GLN A 272 19.81 -11.79 -15.68
N VAL A 273 20.45 -11.47 -16.82
CA VAL A 273 20.10 -12.04 -18.13
C VAL A 273 20.27 -13.56 -18.13
N LYS A 274 21.36 -14.10 -17.59
CA LYS A 274 21.57 -15.54 -17.49
C LYS A 274 20.48 -16.23 -16.68
N ALA A 275 20.11 -15.67 -15.52
CA ALA A 275 19.05 -16.21 -14.67
C ALA A 275 17.66 -16.15 -15.36
N ILE A 276 17.36 -15.05 -16.09
CA ILE A 276 16.11 -14.90 -16.85
C ILE A 276 16.01 -15.90 -17.99
N GLN A 277 17.12 -16.13 -18.70
CA GLN A 277 17.17 -17.00 -19.88
C GLN A 277 17.37 -18.49 -19.56
N HIS A 278 17.47 -18.86 -18.29
CA HIS A 278 17.51 -20.29 -17.91
C HIS A 278 16.36 -21.04 -18.57
N THR A 279 16.65 -22.12 -19.28
CA THR A 279 15.67 -22.79 -20.15
C THR A 279 14.70 -23.67 -19.35
N GLU A 280 15.14 -24.81 -18.91
CA GLU A 280 14.31 -25.84 -18.30
C GLU A 280 14.99 -26.41 -17.05
N GLY A 281 14.19 -26.98 -16.15
CA GLY A 281 14.67 -27.62 -14.95
C GLY A 281 14.71 -26.68 -13.72
N PRO A 282 15.17 -27.20 -12.59
CA PRO A 282 15.23 -26.46 -11.35
C PRO A 282 16.36 -25.43 -11.33
N ALA A 283 16.07 -24.26 -10.81
CA ALA A 283 17.06 -23.19 -10.64
C ALA A 283 16.88 -22.44 -9.32
N ILE A 284 18.00 -22.02 -8.75
CA ILE A 284 18.03 -21.16 -7.59
C ILE A 284 18.87 -19.90 -7.84
N VAL A 285 18.32 -18.75 -7.51
CA VAL A 285 19.02 -17.46 -7.61
C VAL A 285 19.31 -16.92 -6.22
N MET A 286 20.59 -16.86 -5.89
CA MET A 286 21.08 -16.23 -4.68
C MET A 286 21.23 -14.74 -4.94
N ALA A 287 20.40 -13.93 -4.29
CA ALA A 287 20.24 -12.54 -4.65
C ALA A 287 20.08 -11.64 -3.41
N GLY A 288 21.13 -10.95 -3.04
CA GLY A 288 21.13 -10.06 -1.87
C GLY A 288 20.25 -8.82 -2.02
N PRO A 289 20.31 -7.87 -1.05
CA PRO A 289 19.48 -6.70 -1.04
C PRO A 289 19.76 -5.79 -2.25
N GLY A 290 18.68 -5.36 -2.92
CA GLY A 290 18.77 -4.41 -4.03
C GLY A 290 19.32 -4.97 -5.35
N THR A 291 19.54 -6.28 -5.47
CA THR A 291 20.04 -6.91 -6.72
C THR A 291 18.98 -7.09 -7.80
N GLY A 292 17.72 -6.73 -7.52
CA GLY A 292 16.64 -6.78 -8.48
C GLY A 292 15.90 -8.12 -8.54
N LYS A 293 15.75 -8.83 -7.43
CA LYS A 293 15.00 -10.12 -7.31
C LYS A 293 13.68 -10.10 -8.09
N THR A 294 12.77 -9.21 -7.71
CA THR A 294 11.44 -9.10 -8.33
C THR A 294 11.51 -8.73 -9.81
N LYS A 295 12.52 -7.92 -10.20
CA LYS A 295 12.76 -7.58 -11.62
C LYS A 295 13.16 -8.81 -12.43
N VAL A 296 14.03 -9.67 -11.89
CA VAL A 296 14.41 -10.94 -12.53
C VAL A 296 13.19 -11.84 -12.70
N LEU A 297 12.36 -12.00 -11.66
CA LEU A 297 11.16 -12.85 -11.74
C LEU A 297 10.17 -12.34 -12.80
N THR A 298 9.85 -11.06 -12.80
CA THR A 298 8.89 -10.49 -13.77
C THR A 298 9.38 -10.60 -15.21
N HIS A 299 10.68 -10.35 -15.44
CA HIS A 299 11.26 -10.50 -16.78
C HIS A 299 11.39 -11.97 -17.20
N ARG A 300 11.60 -12.89 -16.26
CA ARG A 300 11.57 -14.32 -16.54
C ARG A 300 10.18 -14.78 -16.98
N ILE A 301 9.13 -14.34 -16.27
CA ILE A 301 7.74 -14.62 -16.68
C ILE A 301 7.50 -14.11 -18.11
N ALA A 302 7.89 -12.87 -18.38
CA ALA A 302 7.75 -12.29 -19.72
C ALA A 302 8.59 -13.04 -20.77
N TRP A 303 9.78 -13.52 -20.41
CA TRP A 303 10.64 -14.33 -21.28
C TRP A 303 10.00 -15.69 -21.62
N LEU A 304 9.48 -16.40 -20.63
CA LEU A 304 8.80 -17.68 -20.80
C LEU A 304 7.62 -17.56 -21.76
N ILE A 305 6.81 -16.51 -21.62
CA ILE A 305 5.64 -16.28 -22.48
C ILE A 305 6.07 -15.86 -23.89
N ASN A 306 6.93 -14.83 -24.01
CA ASN A 306 7.22 -14.21 -25.30
C ASN A 306 8.25 -14.94 -26.15
N LYS A 307 9.19 -15.69 -25.53
CA LYS A 307 10.29 -16.36 -26.24
C LYS A 307 10.15 -17.87 -26.26
N ASN A 308 9.68 -18.46 -25.15
CA ASN A 308 9.49 -19.90 -25.08
C ASN A 308 8.06 -20.32 -25.43
N ASN A 309 7.17 -19.35 -25.73
CA ASN A 309 5.76 -19.58 -26.08
C ASN A 309 4.98 -20.40 -25.04
N ILE A 310 5.33 -20.23 -23.76
CA ILE A 310 4.63 -20.89 -22.67
C ILE A 310 3.29 -20.18 -22.44
N SER A 311 2.20 -20.94 -22.39
CA SER A 311 0.88 -20.39 -22.08
C SER A 311 0.86 -19.78 -20.67
N PRO A 312 0.38 -18.54 -20.48
CA PRO A 312 0.37 -17.87 -19.18
C PRO A 312 -0.31 -18.68 -18.07
N GLU A 313 -1.34 -19.46 -18.39
CA GLU A 313 -2.10 -20.30 -17.45
C GLU A 313 -1.27 -21.43 -16.82
N HIS A 314 -0.14 -21.81 -17.44
CA HIS A 314 0.79 -22.81 -16.92
C HIS A 314 1.89 -22.22 -16.02
N ILE A 315 1.89 -20.90 -15.85
CA ILE A 315 2.90 -20.21 -15.03
C ILE A 315 2.27 -19.81 -13.69
N LEU A 316 2.92 -20.25 -12.61
CA LEU A 316 2.60 -19.86 -11.24
C LEU A 316 3.77 -19.10 -10.63
N ALA A 317 3.54 -17.88 -10.16
CA ALA A 317 4.50 -17.13 -9.37
C ALA A 317 3.96 -16.92 -7.95
N ILE A 318 4.77 -17.28 -6.96
CA ILE A 318 4.40 -17.21 -5.54
C ILE A 318 5.28 -16.17 -4.85
N THR A 319 4.64 -15.27 -4.09
CA THR A 319 5.31 -14.26 -3.28
C THR A 319 4.90 -14.39 -1.81
N PHE A 320 5.60 -13.65 -0.92
CA PHE A 320 5.33 -13.72 0.51
C PHE A 320 4.17 -12.82 0.96
N THR A 321 3.90 -11.70 0.28
CA THR A 321 2.85 -10.73 0.66
C THR A 321 1.91 -10.42 -0.50
N ASN A 322 0.67 -10.07 -0.19
CA ASN A 322 -0.31 -9.66 -1.21
C ASN A 322 0.17 -8.42 -1.98
N LYS A 323 0.77 -7.46 -1.29
CA LYS A 323 1.35 -6.26 -1.93
C LYS A 323 2.43 -6.62 -2.96
N ALA A 324 3.32 -7.59 -2.64
CA ALA A 324 4.33 -8.05 -3.59
C ALA A 324 3.70 -8.78 -4.79
N ALA A 325 2.62 -9.55 -4.57
CA ALA A 325 1.88 -10.20 -5.64
C ALA A 325 1.23 -9.18 -6.58
N GLU A 326 0.57 -8.16 -6.05
CA GLU A 326 -0.05 -7.07 -6.82
C GLU A 326 1.01 -6.28 -7.62
N GLU A 327 2.13 -5.94 -7.00
CA GLU A 327 3.23 -5.26 -7.66
C GLU A 327 3.83 -6.12 -8.79
N MET A 328 4.06 -7.40 -8.56
CA MET A 328 4.54 -8.34 -9.56
C MET A 328 3.55 -8.47 -10.72
N GLN A 329 2.25 -8.58 -10.43
CA GLN A 329 1.19 -8.65 -11.43
C GLN A 329 1.12 -7.39 -12.30
N SER A 330 1.19 -6.20 -11.67
CA SER A 330 1.22 -4.91 -12.38
C SER A 330 2.43 -4.82 -13.32
N ARG A 331 3.62 -5.20 -12.85
CA ARG A 331 4.85 -5.20 -13.64
C ARG A 331 4.79 -6.20 -14.80
N CYS A 332 4.29 -7.41 -14.56
CA CYS A 332 4.11 -8.42 -15.62
C CYS A 332 3.13 -7.94 -16.68
N SER A 333 1.99 -7.37 -16.29
CA SER A 333 1.00 -6.82 -17.23
C SER A 333 1.59 -5.73 -18.12
N SER A 334 2.43 -4.86 -17.54
CA SER A 334 3.13 -3.81 -18.28
C SER A 334 4.17 -4.35 -19.27
N LEU A 335 4.90 -5.41 -18.89
CA LEU A 335 5.93 -6.03 -19.73
C LEU A 335 5.35 -6.85 -20.88
N LEU A 336 4.18 -7.44 -20.67
CA LEU A 336 3.55 -8.35 -21.63
C LEU A 336 2.55 -7.65 -22.54
N ASN A 337 2.19 -6.39 -22.28
CA ASN A 337 1.12 -5.66 -22.97
C ASN A 337 -0.19 -6.46 -23.08
N ILE A 338 -0.52 -7.24 -22.04
CA ILE A 338 -1.70 -8.11 -22.02
C ILE A 338 -2.94 -7.27 -21.70
N ASN A 339 -3.99 -7.43 -22.51
CA ASN A 339 -5.31 -6.86 -22.22
C ASN A 339 -6.01 -7.64 -21.09
N PRO A 340 -6.87 -6.97 -20.29
CA PRO A 340 -7.58 -7.62 -19.16
C PRO A 340 -8.40 -8.88 -19.54
N SER A 341 -8.73 -9.06 -20.81
CA SER A 341 -9.50 -10.20 -21.31
C SER A 341 -8.66 -11.40 -21.75
N GLN A 342 -7.34 -11.32 -21.63
CA GLN A 342 -6.43 -12.42 -22.03
C GLN A 342 -6.05 -13.25 -20.80
N ASN A 343 -5.61 -14.51 -21.02
CA ASN A 343 -5.09 -15.35 -19.95
C ASN A 343 -3.84 -14.72 -19.32
N HIS A 344 -3.81 -14.68 -17.99
CA HIS A 344 -2.74 -14.13 -17.18
C HIS A 344 -1.99 -15.24 -16.44
N PRO A 345 -0.68 -15.09 -16.15
CA PRO A 345 0.01 -15.97 -15.23
C PRO A 345 -0.63 -15.88 -13.84
N SER A 346 -0.68 -17.00 -13.13
CA SER A 346 -1.16 -17.03 -11.74
C SER A 346 -0.08 -16.42 -10.83
N ILE A 347 -0.35 -15.25 -10.25
CA ILE A 347 0.56 -14.58 -9.32
C ILE A 347 -0.19 -14.38 -8.00
N SER A 348 0.30 -14.99 -6.93
CA SER A 348 -0.39 -14.98 -5.64
C SER A 348 0.55 -15.25 -4.46
N THR A 349 0.02 -15.20 -3.24
CA THR A 349 0.70 -15.73 -2.05
C THR A 349 0.36 -17.22 -1.87
N PHE A 350 1.15 -17.95 -1.06
CA PHE A 350 0.83 -19.34 -0.70
C PHE A 350 -0.60 -19.50 -0.15
N HIS A 351 -1.02 -18.59 0.73
CA HIS A 351 -2.35 -18.63 1.34
C HIS A 351 -3.47 -18.35 0.34
N ALA A 352 -3.28 -17.34 -0.53
CA ALA A 352 -4.29 -17.03 -1.56
C ALA A 352 -4.43 -18.16 -2.59
N LEU A 353 -3.31 -18.79 -2.98
CA LEU A 353 -3.33 -19.98 -3.84
C LEU A 353 -4.02 -21.14 -3.14
N GLY A 354 -3.69 -21.38 -1.88
CA GLY A 354 -4.32 -22.44 -1.08
C GLY A 354 -5.82 -22.25 -0.94
N TYR A 355 -6.26 -21.01 -0.67
CA TYR A 355 -7.68 -20.67 -0.64
C TYR A 355 -8.37 -20.99 -1.97
N SER A 356 -7.78 -20.59 -3.09
CA SER A 356 -8.35 -20.89 -4.42
C SER A 356 -8.48 -22.39 -4.68
N ILE A 357 -7.44 -23.17 -4.33
CA ILE A 357 -7.46 -24.64 -4.51
C ILE A 357 -8.50 -25.29 -3.59
N LEU A 358 -8.59 -24.86 -2.32
CA LEU A 358 -9.62 -25.39 -1.42
C LEU A 358 -11.03 -25.08 -1.92
N ASN A 359 -11.25 -23.91 -2.46
CA ASN A 359 -12.52 -23.53 -3.04
C ASN A 359 -12.87 -24.37 -4.27
N ASP A 360 -11.89 -24.64 -5.15
CA ASP A 360 -12.09 -25.48 -6.35
C ASP A 360 -12.42 -26.96 -5.99
N TYR A 361 -11.97 -27.43 -4.83
CA TYR A 361 -12.15 -28.83 -4.38
C TYR A 361 -12.87 -28.94 -3.04
N ILE A 362 -13.71 -27.98 -2.70
CA ILE A 362 -14.32 -27.85 -1.38
C ILE A 362 -15.11 -29.10 -0.96
N GLU A 363 -15.82 -29.72 -1.90
CA GLU A 363 -16.58 -30.95 -1.68
C GLU A 363 -15.74 -32.12 -1.11
N LYS A 364 -14.43 -32.11 -1.37
CA LYS A 364 -13.49 -33.13 -0.89
C LYS A 364 -12.96 -32.83 0.53
N THR A 365 -13.23 -31.66 1.07
CA THR A 365 -12.70 -31.22 2.37
C THR A 365 -13.67 -31.48 3.53
N GLY A 366 -14.92 -31.84 3.23
CA GLY A 366 -15.99 -31.96 4.23
C GLY A 366 -16.47 -30.61 4.78
N ARG A 367 -16.26 -29.54 4.01
CA ARG A 367 -16.76 -28.17 4.26
C ARG A 367 -17.74 -27.77 3.14
N ASP A 368 -18.54 -26.76 3.40
CA ASP A 368 -19.47 -26.18 2.41
C ASP A 368 -18.80 -25.02 1.66
N GLU A 369 -19.35 -24.66 0.49
CA GLU A 369 -18.84 -23.58 -0.36
C GLU A 369 -18.72 -22.22 0.35
N GLN A 370 -19.53 -21.99 1.38
CA GLN A 370 -19.54 -20.75 2.18
C GLN A 370 -18.67 -20.85 3.44
N PHE A 371 -17.51 -21.50 3.34
CA PHE A 371 -16.60 -21.54 4.47
C PHE A 371 -15.99 -20.17 4.80
N ALA A 372 -15.66 -19.94 6.07
CA ALA A 372 -14.95 -18.75 6.50
C ALA A 372 -13.55 -19.10 7.08
N ILE A 373 -12.72 -18.08 7.22
CA ILE A 373 -11.37 -18.22 7.79
C ILE A 373 -11.41 -17.69 9.22
N ALA A 374 -11.07 -18.55 10.18
CA ALA A 374 -10.92 -18.17 11.57
C ALA A 374 -9.61 -17.39 11.76
N ASP A 375 -9.71 -16.21 12.34
CA ASP A 375 -8.55 -15.43 12.77
C ASP A 375 -7.96 -15.98 14.08
N GLU A 376 -6.83 -15.42 14.52
CA GLU A 376 -6.14 -15.85 15.74
C GLU A 376 -6.98 -15.66 17.03
N GLU A 377 -7.92 -14.75 17.03
CA GLU A 377 -8.80 -14.53 18.17
C GLU A 377 -9.88 -15.60 18.22
N THR A 378 -10.56 -15.83 17.12
CA THR A 378 -11.54 -16.92 16.93
C THR A 378 -10.91 -18.29 17.24
N LYS A 379 -9.69 -18.55 16.75
CA LYS A 379 -8.92 -19.76 17.05
C LYS A 379 -8.75 -19.97 18.56
N ARG A 380 -8.35 -18.92 19.28
CA ARG A 380 -8.17 -18.99 20.74
C ARG A 380 -9.48 -19.16 21.50
N GLU A 381 -10.56 -18.52 21.05
CA GLU A 381 -11.89 -18.68 21.64
C GLU A 381 -12.42 -20.11 21.47
N ILE A 382 -12.30 -20.70 20.29
CA ILE A 382 -12.66 -22.10 20.02
C ILE A 382 -11.89 -23.05 20.96
N ILE A 383 -10.59 -22.85 21.10
CA ILE A 383 -9.75 -23.68 21.97
C ILE A 383 -10.15 -23.50 23.45
N LYS A 384 -10.44 -22.28 23.88
CA LYS A 384 -10.89 -21.99 25.23
C LYS A 384 -12.22 -22.66 25.55
N GLU A 385 -13.16 -22.63 24.63
CA GLU A 385 -14.45 -23.31 24.73
C GLU A 385 -14.27 -24.83 24.85
N LEU A 386 -13.50 -25.43 23.92
CA LEU A 386 -13.28 -26.89 23.86
C LEU A 386 -12.64 -27.48 25.12
N PHE A 387 -11.65 -26.76 25.66
CA PHE A 387 -10.83 -27.31 26.75
C PHE A 387 -11.09 -26.61 28.10
N SER A 388 -12.07 -25.70 28.19
CA SER A 388 -12.40 -24.92 29.39
C SER A 388 -11.16 -24.39 30.12
N CYS A 389 -10.19 -23.87 29.36
CA CYS A 389 -8.87 -23.49 29.82
C CYS A 389 -8.69 -21.97 29.93
N SER A 390 -7.64 -21.52 30.62
CA SER A 390 -7.28 -20.11 30.71
C SER A 390 -6.85 -19.54 29.37
N GLN A 391 -6.84 -18.21 29.24
CA GLN A 391 -6.40 -17.51 28.02
C GLN A 391 -4.94 -17.82 27.66
N GLN A 392 -4.08 -18.01 28.68
CA GLN A 392 -2.68 -18.37 28.48
C GLN A 392 -2.52 -19.80 27.95
N GLU A 393 -3.26 -20.75 28.50
CA GLU A 393 -3.27 -22.14 28.04
C GLU A 393 -3.89 -22.27 26.63
N ALA A 394 -4.95 -21.49 26.33
CA ALA A 394 -5.52 -21.45 24.99
C ALA A 394 -4.51 -20.93 23.96
N LYS A 395 -3.71 -19.93 24.33
CA LYS A 395 -2.63 -19.42 23.48
C LYS A 395 -1.56 -20.48 23.23
N GLN A 396 -1.11 -21.19 24.26
CA GLN A 396 -0.12 -22.28 24.10
C GLN A 396 -0.63 -23.41 23.22
N LYS A 397 -1.91 -23.83 23.40
CA LYS A 397 -2.52 -24.84 22.56
C LYS A 397 -2.66 -24.38 21.10
N ALA A 398 -3.01 -23.11 20.87
CA ALA A 398 -3.07 -22.52 19.54
C ALA A 398 -1.69 -22.53 18.86
N GLU A 399 -0.64 -22.14 19.57
CA GLU A 399 0.74 -22.21 19.09
C GLU A 399 1.17 -23.64 18.74
N THR A 400 0.79 -24.63 19.56
CA THR A 400 1.05 -26.04 19.27
C THR A 400 0.35 -26.52 17.99
N ILE A 401 -0.92 -26.17 17.80
CA ILE A 401 -1.68 -26.50 16.58
C ILE A 401 -1.02 -25.85 15.35
N THR A 402 -0.68 -24.57 15.47
CA THR A 402 0.03 -23.82 14.41
C THR A 402 1.34 -24.51 14.03
N GLN A 403 2.15 -24.93 15.02
CA GLN A 403 3.41 -25.64 14.76
C GLN A 403 3.20 -26.99 14.06
N ILE A 404 2.21 -27.78 14.49
CA ILE A 404 1.86 -29.07 13.85
C ILE A 404 1.55 -28.85 12.36
N LYS A 405 0.72 -27.86 12.03
CA LYS A 405 0.34 -27.55 10.65
C LYS A 405 1.51 -27.00 9.83
N GLN A 406 2.25 -26.03 10.36
CA GLN A 406 3.36 -25.38 9.66
C GLN A 406 4.56 -26.31 9.44
N GLN A 407 4.83 -27.21 10.39
CA GLN A 407 5.92 -28.18 10.29
C GLN A 407 5.48 -29.50 9.64
N ASN A 408 4.18 -29.67 9.37
CA ASN A 408 3.59 -30.87 8.78
C ASN A 408 4.00 -32.16 9.52
N ILE A 409 4.02 -32.11 10.85
CA ILE A 409 4.42 -33.22 11.70
C ILE A 409 3.20 -33.96 12.23
N GLN A 410 3.38 -35.26 12.52
CA GLN A 410 2.37 -36.00 13.25
C GLN A 410 2.34 -35.49 14.69
N PRO A 411 1.14 -35.18 15.23
CA PRO A 411 1.05 -34.72 16.61
C PRO A 411 1.43 -35.81 17.58
N GLU A 412 2.22 -35.47 18.59
CA GLU A 412 2.58 -36.37 19.68
C GLU A 412 1.34 -36.75 20.51
N ALA A 413 1.42 -37.84 21.30
CA ALA A 413 0.28 -38.39 22.04
C ALA A 413 -0.47 -37.32 22.88
N GLY A 414 0.25 -36.38 23.50
CA GLY A 414 -0.34 -35.30 24.31
C GLY A 414 -1.02 -34.20 23.51
N SER A 415 -0.60 -33.93 22.27
CA SER A 415 -1.16 -32.93 21.40
C SER A 415 -2.15 -33.47 20.36
N ALA A 416 -2.15 -34.77 20.14
CA ALA A 416 -2.99 -35.44 19.14
C ALA A 416 -4.50 -35.27 19.41
N GLU A 417 -4.91 -35.34 20.67
CA GLU A 417 -6.29 -35.13 21.07
C GLU A 417 -6.71 -33.67 20.87
N ILE A 418 -5.84 -32.73 21.29
CA ILE A 418 -6.06 -31.30 21.14
C ILE A 418 -6.25 -30.95 19.66
N PHE A 419 -5.35 -31.43 18.81
CA PHE A 419 -5.40 -31.21 17.37
C PHE A 419 -6.69 -31.78 16.76
N ARG A 420 -7.06 -33.02 17.07
CA ARG A 420 -8.23 -33.70 16.52
C ARG A 420 -9.55 -33.00 16.91
N GLU A 421 -9.70 -32.66 18.20
CA GLU A 421 -10.92 -32.02 18.67
C GLU A 421 -11.05 -30.59 18.12
N TYR A 422 -9.95 -29.87 17.96
CA TYR A 422 -9.93 -28.58 17.32
C TYR A 422 -10.36 -28.68 15.83
N GLU A 423 -9.78 -29.63 15.07
CA GLU A 423 -10.15 -29.83 13.66
C GLU A 423 -11.64 -30.20 13.49
N LYS A 424 -12.17 -31.06 14.35
CA LYS A 424 -13.60 -31.37 14.36
C LYS A 424 -14.47 -30.14 14.62
N LYS A 425 -14.05 -29.28 15.55
CA LYS A 425 -14.80 -28.09 15.91
C LYS A 425 -14.79 -27.08 14.76
N LEU A 426 -13.64 -26.84 14.15
CA LEU A 426 -13.53 -26.03 12.93
C LEU A 426 -14.46 -26.57 11.83
N ALA A 427 -14.47 -27.90 11.63
CA ALA A 427 -15.35 -28.52 10.66
C ALA A 427 -16.82 -28.26 10.97
N SER A 428 -17.23 -28.37 12.24
CA SER A 428 -18.62 -28.15 12.65
C SER A 428 -19.11 -26.71 12.45
N TYR A 429 -18.19 -25.75 12.41
CA TYR A 429 -18.47 -24.35 12.16
C TYR A 429 -18.26 -23.91 10.70
N ASN A 430 -17.95 -24.84 9.82
CA ASN A 430 -17.61 -24.58 8.43
C ASN A 430 -16.42 -23.59 8.30
N LEU A 431 -15.39 -23.75 9.16
CA LEU A 431 -14.23 -22.87 9.22
C LEU A 431 -12.96 -23.59 8.79
N PHE A 432 -12.02 -22.85 8.25
CA PHE A 432 -10.59 -23.15 8.20
C PHE A 432 -9.83 -22.10 9.03
N ASP A 433 -8.70 -22.45 9.63
CA ASP A 433 -7.77 -21.43 10.11
C ASP A 433 -6.77 -21.04 9.00
N LEU A 434 -5.94 -20.02 9.25
CA LEU A 434 -5.02 -19.51 8.25
C LEU A 434 -4.01 -20.57 7.77
N GLU A 435 -3.52 -21.42 8.68
CA GLU A 435 -2.60 -22.51 8.38
C GLU A 435 -3.27 -23.60 7.52
N ASP A 436 -4.57 -23.80 7.69
CA ASP A 436 -5.33 -24.80 6.92
C ASP A 436 -5.33 -24.50 5.43
N LEU A 437 -5.22 -23.24 5.02
CA LEU A 437 -5.20 -22.87 3.61
C LEU A 437 -4.08 -23.57 2.84
N ILE A 438 -2.98 -23.92 3.51
CA ILE A 438 -1.88 -24.66 2.90
C ILE A 438 -1.89 -26.12 3.38
N TYR A 439 -2.10 -26.36 4.69
CA TYR A 439 -2.07 -27.69 5.29
C TYR A 439 -3.10 -28.61 4.66
N GLN A 440 -4.36 -28.17 4.55
CA GLN A 440 -5.44 -28.98 3.98
C GLN A 440 -5.23 -29.27 2.48
N VAL A 441 -4.68 -28.29 1.73
CA VAL A 441 -4.32 -28.53 0.32
C VAL A 441 -3.28 -29.64 0.19
N VAL A 442 -2.25 -29.61 1.05
CA VAL A 442 -1.20 -30.65 1.05
C VAL A 442 -1.79 -32.01 1.41
N GLN A 443 -2.66 -32.08 2.44
CA GLN A 443 -3.32 -33.34 2.82
C GLN A 443 -4.26 -33.84 1.71
N LEU A 444 -5.05 -32.94 1.12
CA LEU A 444 -5.99 -33.26 0.04
C LEU A 444 -5.26 -33.81 -1.20
N ALA A 445 -4.18 -33.17 -1.62
CA ALA A 445 -3.39 -33.61 -2.78
C ALA A 445 -2.68 -34.94 -2.51
N ARG A 446 -2.18 -35.21 -1.28
CA ARG A 446 -1.59 -36.48 -0.91
C ARG A 446 -2.60 -37.63 -0.90
N GLN A 447 -3.86 -37.36 -0.56
CA GLN A 447 -4.92 -38.36 -0.50
C GLN A 447 -5.62 -38.59 -1.84
N ASN A 448 -5.46 -37.66 -2.80
CA ASN A 448 -6.16 -37.68 -4.09
C ASN A 448 -5.18 -37.43 -5.24
N GLU A 449 -4.73 -38.50 -5.86
CA GLU A 449 -3.78 -38.46 -7.00
C GLU A 449 -4.32 -37.65 -8.19
N ASP A 450 -5.63 -37.70 -8.44
CA ASP A 450 -6.26 -36.92 -9.51
C ASP A 450 -6.12 -35.41 -9.28
N ILE A 451 -6.26 -34.96 -8.04
CA ILE A 451 -6.08 -33.55 -7.67
C ILE A 451 -4.62 -33.15 -7.86
N GLN A 452 -3.69 -33.96 -7.36
CA GLN A 452 -2.27 -33.73 -7.52
C GLN A 452 -1.88 -33.62 -9.02
N ASN A 453 -2.31 -34.56 -9.83
CA ASN A 453 -2.07 -34.59 -11.27
C ASN A 453 -2.69 -33.38 -11.99
N SER A 454 -3.89 -32.95 -11.58
CA SER A 454 -4.55 -31.75 -12.12
C SER A 454 -3.76 -30.49 -11.82
N LEU A 455 -3.28 -30.33 -10.59
CA LEU A 455 -2.47 -29.17 -10.20
C LEU A 455 -1.12 -29.15 -10.92
N GLN A 456 -0.45 -30.31 -11.09
CA GLN A 456 0.80 -30.43 -11.85
C GLN A 456 0.63 -30.12 -13.34
N LYS A 457 -0.49 -30.50 -13.93
CA LYS A 457 -0.81 -30.13 -15.33
C LYS A 457 -1.09 -28.64 -15.50
N LYS A 458 -1.75 -28.04 -14.50
CA LYS A 458 -2.06 -26.61 -14.52
C LYS A 458 -0.79 -25.78 -14.33
N TYR A 459 0.02 -26.07 -13.33
CA TYR A 459 1.19 -25.30 -12.96
C TYR A 459 2.49 -26.02 -13.36
N GLN A 460 2.92 -25.81 -14.60
CA GLN A 460 4.11 -26.46 -15.15
C GLN A 460 5.39 -25.65 -14.92
N TRP A 461 5.26 -24.33 -14.73
CA TRP A 461 6.37 -23.40 -14.48
C TRP A 461 6.11 -22.67 -13.18
N ILE A 462 6.90 -22.96 -12.16
CA ILE A 462 6.72 -22.40 -10.82
C ILE A 462 7.88 -21.48 -10.48
N LEU A 463 7.56 -20.23 -10.10
CA LEU A 463 8.51 -19.23 -9.66
C LEU A 463 8.20 -18.87 -8.21
N VAL A 464 9.21 -18.80 -7.33
CA VAL A 464 9.02 -18.49 -5.91
C VAL A 464 9.93 -17.35 -5.50
N ASP A 465 9.35 -16.26 -5.00
CA ASP A 465 10.07 -15.13 -4.41
C ASP A 465 10.28 -15.34 -2.91
N GLU A 466 11.31 -14.68 -2.36
CA GLU A 466 11.69 -14.72 -0.94
C GLU A 466 11.76 -16.15 -0.38
N PHE A 467 12.42 -17.03 -1.12
CA PHE A 467 12.47 -18.48 -0.82
C PHE A 467 13.09 -18.79 0.55
N GLN A 468 13.89 -17.89 1.13
CA GLN A 468 14.45 -18.06 2.48
C GLN A 468 13.40 -18.00 3.59
N ASP A 469 12.20 -17.46 3.32
CA ASP A 469 11.14 -17.25 4.32
C ASP A 469 10.08 -18.35 4.35
N ILE A 470 10.20 -19.37 3.50
CA ILE A 470 9.25 -20.48 3.47
C ILE A 470 9.41 -21.40 4.69
N ASN A 471 8.31 -22.02 5.09
CA ASN A 471 8.26 -23.06 6.13
C ASN A 471 8.09 -24.47 5.54
N THR A 472 8.07 -25.48 6.41
CA THR A 472 8.04 -26.89 5.98
C THR A 472 6.81 -27.22 5.14
N ILE A 473 5.61 -26.79 5.55
CA ILE A 473 4.39 -27.12 4.81
C ILE A 473 4.36 -26.44 3.43
N GLN A 474 4.92 -25.23 3.30
CA GLN A 474 5.05 -24.52 2.03
C GLN A 474 6.06 -25.24 1.11
N TYR A 475 7.17 -25.72 1.67
CA TYR A 475 8.12 -26.53 0.92
C TYR A 475 7.51 -27.85 0.45
N ASP A 476 6.78 -28.55 1.33
CA ASP A 476 6.06 -29.77 0.99
C ASP A 476 5.02 -29.54 -0.11
N PHE A 477 4.34 -28.38 -0.08
CA PHE A 477 3.41 -27.99 -1.12
C PHE A 477 4.11 -27.82 -2.48
N LEU A 478 5.27 -27.15 -2.50
CA LEU A 478 6.09 -27.03 -3.72
C LEU A 478 6.54 -28.41 -4.24
N LYS A 479 6.93 -29.33 -3.35
CA LYS A 479 7.29 -30.70 -3.74
C LYS A 479 6.13 -31.50 -4.31
N LEU A 480 4.89 -31.23 -3.90
CA LEU A 480 3.69 -31.85 -4.50
C LEU A 480 3.43 -31.33 -5.92
N LEU A 481 3.67 -30.04 -6.15
CA LEU A 481 3.53 -29.44 -7.47
C LEU A 481 4.70 -29.82 -8.42
N CYS A 482 5.90 -29.93 -7.87
CA CYS A 482 7.14 -30.19 -8.60
C CYS A 482 7.84 -31.46 -8.05
N PRO A 483 7.33 -32.67 -8.29
CA PRO A 483 7.87 -33.87 -7.65
C PRO A 483 9.14 -34.43 -8.33
N LYS A 484 9.45 -34.03 -9.57
CA LYS A 484 10.54 -34.57 -10.38
C LYS A 484 11.79 -33.71 -10.31
N ASP A 485 12.95 -34.34 -10.47
CA ASP A 485 14.26 -33.68 -10.47
C ASP A 485 14.44 -32.70 -11.65
N ASP A 486 13.66 -32.83 -12.71
CA ASP A 486 13.64 -32.00 -13.91
C ASP A 486 12.46 -31.01 -13.95
N SER A 487 11.73 -30.86 -12.85
CA SER A 487 10.60 -29.92 -12.78
C SER A 487 11.04 -28.48 -13.00
N ASN A 488 10.26 -27.69 -13.72
CA ASN A 488 10.55 -26.28 -13.98
C ASN A 488 10.19 -25.41 -12.78
N ILE A 489 11.04 -25.47 -11.75
CA ILE A 489 10.92 -24.67 -10.54
C ILE A 489 12.09 -23.70 -10.42
N PHE A 490 11.78 -22.42 -10.31
CA PHE A 490 12.75 -21.33 -10.23
C PHE A 490 12.53 -20.57 -8.92
N VAL A 491 13.48 -20.65 -8.01
CA VAL A 491 13.38 -19.98 -6.71
C VAL A 491 14.42 -18.88 -6.59
N ILE A 492 14.05 -17.78 -5.95
CA ILE A 492 14.95 -16.65 -5.70
C ILE A 492 14.86 -16.24 -4.24
N GLY A 493 16.00 -15.97 -3.62
CA GLY A 493 16.03 -15.57 -2.22
C GLY A 493 17.41 -15.12 -1.76
N ASP A 494 17.43 -14.65 -0.53
CA ASP A 494 18.64 -14.23 0.17
C ASP A 494 18.73 -14.94 1.54
N PRO A 495 19.63 -15.90 1.72
CA PRO A 495 19.76 -16.60 2.99
C PRO A 495 20.05 -15.68 4.17
N ASN A 496 20.69 -14.53 3.93
CA ASN A 496 21.07 -13.56 4.96
C ASN A 496 19.89 -12.64 5.37
N GLN A 497 18.79 -12.65 4.63
CA GLN A 497 17.55 -11.95 4.97
C GLN A 497 16.49 -12.84 5.65
N ALA A 498 16.81 -14.06 6.03
CA ALA A 498 15.89 -14.98 6.71
C ALA A 498 15.60 -14.51 8.14
N ILE A 499 14.61 -13.65 8.33
CA ILE A 499 14.23 -13.07 9.63
C ILE A 499 12.98 -13.72 10.26
N TYR A 500 12.31 -14.64 9.57
CA TYR A 500 11.07 -15.28 10.03
C TYR A 500 11.28 -16.67 10.65
N GLY A 501 12.49 -16.96 11.17
CA GLY A 501 12.79 -18.24 11.84
C GLY A 501 11.82 -18.59 12.97
N PHE A 502 11.25 -17.61 13.67
CA PHE A 502 10.23 -17.79 14.70
C PHE A 502 8.88 -18.29 14.15
N ARG A 503 8.66 -18.21 12.82
CA ARG A 503 7.50 -18.76 12.10
C ARG A 503 7.81 -20.08 11.41
N GLY A 504 8.90 -20.76 11.77
CA GLY A 504 9.30 -22.04 11.19
C GLY A 504 10.00 -21.93 9.84
N SER A 505 10.32 -20.73 9.35
CA SER A 505 11.18 -20.59 8.18
C SER A 505 12.62 -21.02 8.50
N SER A 506 13.32 -21.57 7.51
CA SER A 506 14.68 -22.07 7.73
C SER A 506 15.52 -21.93 6.46
N ILE A 507 16.71 -21.37 6.63
CA ILE A 507 17.76 -21.31 5.59
C ILE A 507 18.07 -22.73 5.04
N LYS A 508 17.83 -23.77 5.85
CA LYS A 508 18.01 -25.17 5.44
C LYS A 508 17.25 -25.55 4.17
N PHE A 509 16.16 -24.84 3.83
CA PHE A 509 15.41 -25.12 2.61
C PHE A 509 16.18 -24.78 1.33
N ILE A 510 17.12 -23.84 1.39
CA ILE A 510 18.00 -23.54 0.27
C ILE A 510 18.93 -24.73 -0.01
N SER A 511 19.58 -25.27 1.02
CA SER A 511 20.44 -26.47 0.88
C SER A 511 19.61 -27.70 0.49
N ARG A 512 18.45 -27.88 1.16
CA ARG A 512 17.53 -28.98 0.86
C ARG A 512 17.00 -28.94 -0.57
N PHE A 513 16.76 -27.75 -1.12
CA PHE A 513 16.32 -27.61 -2.51
C PHE A 513 17.36 -28.15 -3.49
N ILE A 514 18.64 -27.85 -3.27
CA ILE A 514 19.75 -28.35 -4.11
C ILE A 514 19.91 -29.88 -3.94
N GLU A 515 19.68 -30.41 -2.74
CA GLU A 515 19.73 -31.86 -2.48
C GLU A 515 18.56 -32.60 -3.13
N ASP A 516 17.36 -32.04 -3.03
CA ASP A 516 16.11 -32.64 -3.54
C ASP A 516 15.99 -32.54 -5.08
N TYR A 517 16.64 -31.55 -5.70
CA TYR A 517 16.66 -31.32 -7.15
C TYR A 517 18.10 -31.37 -7.66
N LYS A 518 18.59 -32.55 -7.99
CA LYS A 518 20.01 -32.82 -8.30
C LYS A 518 20.61 -32.01 -9.45
N ASN A 519 19.78 -31.57 -10.39
CA ASN A 519 20.21 -30.78 -11.57
C ASN A 519 19.98 -29.29 -11.40
N THR A 520 19.90 -28.80 -10.16
CA THR A 520 19.65 -27.39 -9.87
C THR A 520 20.77 -26.49 -10.41
N GLU A 521 20.44 -25.56 -11.28
CA GLU A 521 21.35 -24.50 -11.70
C GLU A 521 21.36 -23.36 -10.66
N VAL A 522 22.55 -22.93 -10.26
CA VAL A 522 22.73 -21.91 -9.21
C VAL A 522 23.23 -20.62 -9.81
N PHE A 523 22.43 -19.57 -9.75
CA PHE A 523 22.79 -18.21 -10.15
C PHE A 523 23.10 -17.35 -8.94
N LYS A 524 24.03 -16.39 -9.10
CA LYS A 524 24.36 -15.41 -8.06
C LYS A 524 24.30 -14.02 -8.65
N LEU A 525 23.48 -13.14 -8.05
CA LEU A 525 23.42 -11.72 -8.40
C LEU A 525 24.31 -10.94 -7.45
N LYS A 526 25.35 -10.32 -7.98
CA LYS A 526 26.40 -9.64 -7.19
C LYS A 526 26.25 -8.14 -7.12
N THR A 527 25.52 -7.53 -8.07
CA THR A 527 25.39 -6.06 -8.15
C THR A 527 24.12 -5.59 -7.45
N SER A 528 24.28 -4.76 -6.42
CA SER A 528 23.18 -4.07 -5.74
C SER A 528 22.93 -2.70 -6.37
N TYR A 529 21.69 -2.45 -6.75
CA TYR A 529 21.23 -1.16 -7.29
C TYR A 529 20.60 -0.25 -6.22
N ARG A 530 20.52 -0.73 -4.98
CA ARG A 530 19.90 -0.03 -3.84
C ARG A 530 20.95 0.49 -2.87
N CYS A 531 21.87 -0.37 -2.45
CA CYS A 531 22.81 -0.08 -1.38
C CYS A 531 24.16 0.38 -1.95
N THR A 532 24.79 1.31 -1.24
CA THR A 532 26.15 1.77 -1.53
C THR A 532 27.21 0.80 -1.01
N ASN A 533 28.44 0.86 -1.53
CA ASN A 533 29.52 -0.04 -1.16
C ASN A 533 29.81 -0.03 0.35
N ASN A 534 29.80 1.15 1.00
CA ASN A 534 30.04 1.23 2.44
C ASN A 534 29.01 0.44 3.26
N ILE A 535 27.73 0.46 2.87
CA ILE A 535 26.68 -0.32 3.53
C ILE A 535 26.87 -1.81 3.27
N LEU A 536 27.16 -2.17 2.02
CA LEU A 536 27.35 -3.56 1.63
C LEU A 536 28.57 -4.18 2.28
N GLN A 537 29.69 -3.44 2.36
CA GLN A 537 30.90 -3.88 3.03
C GLN A 537 30.67 -4.09 4.53
N ALA A 538 30.04 -3.13 5.21
CA ALA A 538 29.72 -3.28 6.63
C ALA A 538 28.81 -4.49 6.91
N SER A 539 27.85 -4.75 6.03
CA SER A 539 26.98 -5.92 6.14
C SER A 539 27.75 -7.23 5.88
N GLY A 540 28.64 -7.25 4.89
CA GLY A 540 29.54 -8.37 4.61
C GLY A 540 30.48 -8.67 5.77
N ASP A 541 31.09 -7.64 6.37
CA ASP A 541 31.98 -7.78 7.54
C ASP A 541 31.23 -8.40 8.75
N VAL A 542 29.97 -8.00 9.00
CA VAL A 542 29.14 -8.58 10.06
C VAL A 542 28.80 -10.04 9.79
N LEU A 543 28.53 -10.39 8.54
CA LEU A 543 28.17 -11.75 8.12
C LEU A 543 29.40 -12.64 7.87
N GLN A 544 30.59 -12.07 7.81
CA GLN A 544 31.84 -12.75 7.42
C GLN A 544 31.75 -13.41 6.03
N GLU A 545 31.09 -12.71 5.10
CA GLU A 545 30.89 -13.12 3.71
C GLU A 545 31.39 -12.07 2.73
N ASP A 546 31.61 -12.47 1.48
CA ASP A 546 31.94 -11.55 0.40
C ASP A 546 30.81 -10.54 0.20
N SER A 547 31.13 -9.26 0.23
CA SER A 547 30.18 -8.20 0.03
C SER A 547 29.69 -8.14 -1.42
N LEU A 548 28.44 -7.73 -1.59
CA LEU A 548 27.91 -7.33 -2.89
C LEU A 548 28.60 -6.05 -3.37
N THR A 549 28.53 -5.77 -4.65
CA THR A 549 29.04 -4.53 -5.25
C THR A 549 27.90 -3.55 -5.46
N GLY A 550 28.01 -2.35 -4.92
CA GLY A 550 27.10 -1.22 -5.17
C GLY A 550 27.55 -0.38 -6.36
N LEU A 551 26.71 0.54 -6.80
CA LEU A 551 27.02 1.45 -7.91
C LEU A 551 27.98 2.59 -7.52
N ASN A 552 28.06 2.91 -6.23
CA ASN A 552 28.93 3.96 -5.67
C ASN A 552 29.26 3.65 -4.20
N ASP A 553 30.23 4.38 -3.66
CA ASP A 553 30.70 4.14 -2.28
C ASP A 553 29.71 4.65 -1.22
N GLY A 554 29.00 5.74 -1.51
CA GLY A 554 28.08 6.37 -0.56
C GLY A 554 28.78 7.06 0.62
N VAL A 555 27.98 7.40 1.64
CA VAL A 555 28.49 8.04 2.86
C VAL A 555 28.99 7.00 3.88
N SER A 556 29.93 7.40 4.73
CA SER A 556 30.43 6.55 5.81
C SER A 556 29.37 6.26 6.86
N ILE A 557 29.33 5.02 7.35
CA ILE A 557 28.44 4.61 8.44
C ILE A 557 28.93 5.21 9.76
N LYS A 558 28.05 5.84 10.50
CA LYS A 558 28.36 6.41 11.82
C LYS A 558 27.86 5.49 12.93
N ILE A 559 28.76 5.10 13.82
CA ILE A 559 28.42 4.38 15.05
C ILE A 559 28.37 5.40 16.20
N ALA A 560 27.23 5.47 16.90
CA ALA A 560 26.98 6.43 17.98
C ALA A 560 26.49 5.69 19.23
N PRO A 561 27.39 5.09 20.05
CA PRO A 561 27.00 4.38 21.26
C PRO A 561 26.36 5.34 22.27
N GLN A 562 25.26 4.92 22.86
CA GLN A 562 24.53 5.67 23.88
C GLN A 562 24.49 4.89 25.20
N GLN A 563 24.41 5.60 26.34
CA GLN A 563 24.44 4.95 27.65
C GLN A 563 23.07 4.44 28.10
N THR A 564 21.99 5.01 27.62
CA THR A 564 20.61 4.67 28.01
C THR A 564 19.67 4.74 26.80
N GLU A 565 18.56 4.01 26.87
CA GLU A 565 17.49 4.06 25.85
C GLU A 565 16.96 5.48 25.61
N LYS A 566 16.87 6.31 26.66
CA LYS A 566 16.44 7.70 26.55
C LYS A 566 17.48 8.57 25.81
N SER A 567 18.77 8.38 26.10
CA SER A 567 19.82 9.12 25.38
C SER A 567 19.93 8.69 23.93
N GLU A 568 19.68 7.41 23.62
CA GLU A 568 19.58 6.89 22.26
C GLU A 568 18.42 7.54 21.51
N ALA A 569 17.23 7.55 22.10
CA ALA A 569 16.03 8.15 21.53
C ALA A 569 16.19 9.65 21.24
N GLU A 570 16.78 10.38 22.20
CA GLU A 570 17.08 11.81 22.07
C GLU A 570 18.14 12.07 20.98
N TYR A 571 19.17 11.22 20.88
CA TYR A 571 20.18 11.31 19.83
C TYR A 571 19.56 11.10 18.43
N ILE A 572 18.67 10.11 18.29
CA ILE A 572 17.95 9.84 17.03
C ILE A 572 17.11 11.06 16.63
N ALA A 573 16.30 11.59 17.56
CA ALA A 573 15.43 12.73 17.29
C ALA A 573 16.24 13.98 16.86
N ARG A 574 17.31 14.30 17.58
CA ARG A 574 18.21 15.41 17.22
C ARG A 574 18.89 15.20 15.89
N THR A 575 19.31 13.97 15.58
CA THR A 575 19.95 13.67 14.30
C THR A 575 18.99 13.88 13.14
N ILE A 576 17.75 13.44 13.26
CA ILE A 576 16.69 13.67 12.26
C ILE A 576 16.41 15.16 12.12
N GLU A 577 16.27 15.90 13.25
CA GLU A 577 16.06 17.35 13.24
C GLU A 577 17.21 18.08 12.52
N GLN A 578 18.46 17.72 12.80
CA GLN A 578 19.64 18.30 12.14
C GLN A 578 19.68 18.02 10.64
N LEU A 579 19.40 16.77 10.25
CA LEU A 579 19.44 16.35 8.84
C LEU A 579 18.27 16.90 8.03
N SER A 580 17.10 17.11 8.64
CA SER A 580 15.95 17.75 8.00
C SER A 580 16.03 19.29 7.95
N GLY A 581 17.15 19.87 8.33
CA GLY A 581 17.41 21.30 8.21
C GLY A 581 16.86 22.16 9.33
N GLY A 582 16.55 21.56 10.50
CA GLY A 582 16.08 22.27 11.69
C GLY A 582 14.81 23.08 11.39
N LEU A 583 13.68 22.45 11.33
CA LEU A 583 12.36 23.10 11.08
C LEU A 583 11.89 23.98 12.28
N ARG A 584 12.79 24.52 13.07
CA ARG A 584 12.46 25.54 14.06
C ARG A 584 12.73 26.93 13.53
N PHE A 585 11.76 27.80 13.67
CA PHE A 585 11.73 29.23 13.35
C PHE A 585 12.86 30.09 13.95
N PHE A 586 13.84 29.49 14.64
CA PHE A 586 14.88 30.19 15.40
C PHE A 586 16.30 30.07 14.81
N SER A 587 16.53 29.40 13.68
CA SER A 587 17.87 29.28 13.11
C SER A 587 18.12 30.11 11.85
N MET A 588 17.40 31.20 11.64
CA MET A 588 17.71 32.15 10.54
C MET A 588 18.95 33.02 10.78
N ASP A 589 19.65 32.88 11.90
CA ASP A 589 20.72 33.82 12.28
C ASP A 589 22.10 33.20 12.57
N SER A 590 22.32 31.91 12.29
CA SER A 590 23.67 31.35 12.43
C SER A 590 24.12 30.67 11.13
N GLN A 591 25.02 31.35 10.40
CA GLN A 591 25.80 30.87 9.24
C GLN A 591 26.76 29.71 9.61
N VAL A 592 26.31 28.67 10.32
CA VAL A 592 27.11 27.50 10.65
C VAL A 592 26.39 26.26 10.14
N THR A 593 26.40 26.11 8.81
CA THR A 593 26.19 24.82 8.16
C THR A 593 27.26 24.64 7.10
N GLN A 594 28.43 24.22 7.53
CA GLN A 594 29.36 23.43 6.72
C GLN A 594 29.02 21.96 6.97
N GLY A 595 27.97 21.44 6.35
CA GLY A 595 27.66 20.05 6.22
C GLY A 595 27.84 19.63 4.76
N GLU A 596 28.47 18.52 4.52
CA GLU A 596 28.70 17.94 3.20
C GLU A 596 27.42 17.92 2.35
N LYS A 597 27.52 18.52 1.16
CA LYS A 597 26.43 18.84 0.25
C LYS A 597 25.81 17.65 -0.52
N ASP A 598 25.91 16.39 -0.06
CA ASP A 598 25.69 15.25 -0.94
C ASP A 598 24.43 14.40 -0.70
N LYS A 599 23.50 14.78 0.17
CA LYS A 599 22.14 14.17 0.15
C LYS A 599 21.08 15.16 0.60
N GLU A 600 20.27 15.58 -0.34
CA GLU A 600 19.03 16.31 -0.03
C GLU A 600 18.00 15.34 0.56
N ILE A 601 17.69 15.51 1.84
CA ILE A 601 16.55 14.87 2.49
C ILE A 601 15.32 15.64 2.05
N GLU A 602 14.39 14.97 1.40
CA GLU A 602 13.21 15.60 0.82
C GLU A 602 12.02 15.58 1.78
N SER A 603 11.96 14.56 2.62
CA SER A 603 10.83 14.38 3.52
C SER A 603 11.20 13.53 4.74
N LEU A 604 10.35 13.57 5.79
CA LEU A 604 10.51 12.66 6.95
C LEU A 604 10.36 11.18 6.58
N SER A 605 9.75 10.86 5.44
CA SER A 605 9.67 9.49 4.93
C SER A 605 11.01 8.95 4.37
N ASP A 606 12.03 9.80 4.25
CA ASP A 606 13.39 9.36 3.88
C ASP A 606 14.15 8.76 5.07
N PHE A 607 13.60 8.90 6.29
CA PHE A 607 14.16 8.29 7.49
C PHE A 607 13.44 7.00 7.85
N ALA A 608 14.20 6.00 8.25
CA ALA A 608 13.67 4.79 8.86
C ALA A 608 14.43 4.47 10.15
N ILE A 609 13.70 4.17 11.21
CA ILE A 609 14.28 3.75 12.49
C ILE A 609 13.95 2.27 12.68
N LEU A 610 14.99 1.44 12.73
CA LEU A 610 14.84 0.00 12.90
C LEU A 610 15.16 -0.39 14.34
N CYS A 611 14.23 -1.06 15.01
CA CYS A 611 14.36 -1.55 16.38
C CYS A 611 14.31 -3.08 16.43
N ARG A 612 15.06 -3.69 17.34
CA ARG A 612 15.03 -5.14 17.55
C ARG A 612 13.69 -5.63 18.12
N THR A 613 13.07 -4.83 18.98
CA THR A 613 11.79 -5.15 19.63
C THR A 613 10.84 -3.96 19.62
N LYS A 614 9.53 -4.22 19.67
CA LYS A 614 8.51 -3.16 19.78
C LYS A 614 8.66 -2.30 21.05
N ALA A 615 9.19 -2.87 22.13
CA ALA A 615 9.38 -2.12 23.37
C ALA A 615 10.34 -0.93 23.21
N GLN A 616 11.33 -1.05 22.32
CA GLN A 616 12.29 0.01 22.01
C GLN A 616 11.70 1.18 21.22
N MET A 617 10.54 1.00 20.59
CA MET A 617 9.90 2.06 19.80
C MET A 617 9.34 3.17 20.70
N LYS A 618 8.82 2.82 21.89
CA LYS A 618 8.13 3.78 22.76
C LYS A 618 8.99 4.97 23.21
N PRO A 619 10.22 4.78 23.74
CA PRO A 619 11.10 5.92 24.06
C PRO A 619 11.43 6.79 22.83
N ILE A 620 11.55 6.18 21.66
CA ILE A 620 11.86 6.89 20.41
C ILE A 620 10.65 7.72 19.96
N GLU A 621 9.43 7.18 20.01
CA GLU A 621 8.21 7.91 19.72
C GLU A 621 8.02 9.10 20.69
N GLU A 622 8.31 8.92 21.98
CA GLU A 622 8.26 10.00 22.97
C GLU A 622 9.28 11.11 22.63
N ALA A 623 10.52 10.75 22.27
CA ALA A 623 11.53 11.72 21.88
C ALA A 623 11.18 12.47 20.58
N LEU A 624 10.73 11.76 19.53
CA LEU A 624 10.30 12.38 18.27
C LEU A 624 9.14 13.36 18.49
N ASN A 625 8.13 12.98 19.30
CA ASN A 625 7.03 13.85 19.65
C ASN A 625 7.49 15.12 20.40
N ASN A 626 8.49 15.02 21.30
CA ASN A 626 9.07 16.17 22.00
C ASN A 626 9.80 17.13 21.06
N HIS A 627 10.38 16.61 19.99
CA HIS A 627 11.02 17.37 18.92
C HIS A 627 10.06 17.82 17.81
N THR A 628 8.74 17.52 17.94
CA THR A 628 7.71 17.84 16.92
C THR A 628 8.00 17.24 15.51
N ILE A 629 8.61 16.04 15.49
CA ILE A 629 8.92 15.25 14.29
C ILE A 629 7.85 14.19 14.09
#